data_b8df42a90aa2b9080629bfe01cf6afad
#
_entry.id   b8df42a90aa2b9080629bfe01cf6afad
#
_cell.length_a   1.000
_cell.length_b   1.000
_cell.length_c   1.000
_cell.angle_alpha   90.00
_cell.angle_beta   90.00
_cell.angle_gamma   90.00
#
_symmetry.space_group_name_H-M   'P 1'
#
loop_
_entity.id
_entity.type
_entity.pdbx_description
1 polymer ?
#
loop_
_entity_poly.entity_id
_entity_poly.type
_entity_poly.pdbx_seq_one_letter_code
_entity_poly.pdbx_strand_id
1 'polypeptide(L)'
;MRKMNPRLALGIALVALGTIMRVLPHPWNLTPVGAVSLFSGACFDRKRWAFAVPFATMFVSDTLLEIFTGHGYHSLMPVIYATFALIVVLGMIVRGKRDSALVVGSGAVASATIFYVVSNFAVWTASTMYPRTLAGLIACYVAAIPFYGTMLLGDVVYSALLFGTFVWAERRLPQFAEAK
;
A
#
# COMPACT_ATOMS: atom_id res chain seq x y z
N MET A 1 30.16 9.14 -9.61
CA MET A 1 28.72 8.92 -9.35
C MET A 1 28.52 7.49 -8.87
N ARG A 2 27.98 7.30 -7.67
CA ARG A 2 27.72 5.94 -7.10
C ARG A 2 26.56 5.31 -7.88
N LYS A 3 26.82 4.23 -8.63
CA LYS A 3 25.80 3.53 -9.40
C LYS A 3 24.66 3.09 -8.44
N MET A 4 23.41 3.38 -8.79
CA MET A 4 22.25 2.97 -8.02
C MET A 4 22.12 1.45 -8.03
N ASN A 5 21.82 0.83 -6.88
CA ASN A 5 21.61 -0.61 -6.78
C ASN A 5 20.45 -1.03 -7.69
N PRO A 6 20.62 -2.01 -8.62
CA PRO A 6 19.57 -2.41 -9.56
C PRO A 6 18.27 -2.85 -8.91
N ARG A 7 18.34 -3.49 -7.74
CA ARG A 7 17.15 -3.88 -6.96
C ARG A 7 16.37 -2.67 -6.47
N LEU A 8 17.10 -1.64 -5.99
CA LEU A 8 16.48 -0.39 -5.55
C LEU A 8 15.84 0.33 -6.74
N ALA A 9 16.54 0.38 -7.90
CA ALA A 9 16.02 0.99 -9.11
C ALA A 9 14.72 0.32 -9.57
N LEU A 10 14.71 -1.01 -9.64
CA LEU A 10 13.51 -1.76 -10.01
C LEU A 10 12.37 -1.54 -8.99
N GLY A 11 12.69 -1.61 -7.70
CA GLY A 11 11.70 -1.37 -6.66
C GLY A 11 11.07 0.02 -6.78
N ILE A 12 11.87 1.07 -6.96
CA ILE A 12 11.38 2.44 -7.17
C ILE A 12 10.51 2.53 -8.44
N ALA A 13 10.95 1.93 -9.54
CA ALA A 13 10.20 1.93 -10.79
C ALA A 13 8.83 1.25 -10.65
N LEU A 14 8.78 0.10 -9.98
CA LEU A 14 7.52 -0.62 -9.74
C LEU A 14 6.58 0.17 -8.81
N VAL A 15 7.13 0.84 -7.79
CA VAL A 15 6.35 1.71 -6.91
C VAL A 15 5.85 2.95 -7.66
N ALA A 16 6.68 3.57 -8.50
CA ALA A 16 6.26 4.70 -9.35
C ALA A 16 5.11 4.30 -10.29
N LEU A 17 5.20 3.12 -10.92
CA LEU A 17 4.12 2.59 -11.74
C LEU A 17 2.83 2.39 -10.94
N GLY A 18 2.94 1.83 -9.73
CA GLY A 18 1.82 1.67 -8.84
C GLY A 18 1.17 3.01 -8.46
N THR A 19 1.97 4.09 -8.34
CA THR A 19 1.47 5.45 -8.08
C THR A 19 0.69 6.02 -9.26
N ILE A 20 1.23 5.84 -10.48
CA ILE A 20 0.55 6.26 -11.71
C ILE A 20 -0.84 5.60 -11.77
N MET A 21 -0.89 4.30 -11.47
CA MET A 21 -2.17 3.55 -11.43
C MET A 21 -3.14 4.07 -10.38
N ARG A 22 -2.67 4.74 -9.32
CA ARG A 22 -3.54 5.38 -8.32
C ARG A 22 -4.22 6.65 -8.83
N VAL A 23 -3.55 7.39 -9.71
CA VAL A 23 -4.07 8.66 -10.26
C VAL A 23 -4.99 8.42 -11.45
N LEU A 24 -4.82 7.31 -12.16
CA LEU A 24 -5.70 6.95 -13.28
C LEU A 24 -7.13 6.65 -12.79
N PRO A 25 -8.16 6.91 -13.61
CA PRO A 25 -9.54 6.53 -13.28
C PRO A 25 -9.65 5.04 -12.99
N HIS A 26 -10.13 4.69 -11.80
CA HIS A 26 -10.30 3.30 -11.34
C HIS A 26 -11.55 3.18 -10.45
N PRO A 27 -12.11 1.97 -10.25
CA PRO A 27 -13.17 1.73 -9.26
C PRO A 27 -12.76 2.21 -7.86
N TRP A 28 -13.73 2.65 -7.07
CA TRP A 28 -13.51 3.13 -5.70
C TRP A 28 -12.70 2.13 -4.89
N ASN A 29 -11.65 2.63 -4.22
CA ASN A 29 -10.72 1.87 -3.38
C ASN A 29 -9.91 0.77 -4.08
N LEU A 30 -9.94 0.65 -5.40
CA LEU A 30 -9.05 -0.22 -6.16
C LEU A 30 -7.67 0.46 -6.32
N THR A 31 -6.96 0.69 -5.23
CA THR A 31 -5.69 1.42 -5.23
C THR A 31 -4.50 0.51 -4.95
N PRO A 32 -3.31 0.78 -5.51
CA PRO A 32 -2.12 -0.03 -5.26
C PRO A 32 -1.41 0.27 -3.94
N VAL A 33 -1.90 1.23 -3.11
CA VAL A 33 -1.11 1.80 -2.00
C VAL A 33 -0.82 0.78 -0.91
N GLY A 34 -1.76 -0.11 -0.58
CA GLY A 34 -1.54 -1.21 0.36
C GLY A 34 -0.45 -2.15 -0.13
N ALA A 35 -0.57 -2.60 -1.38
CA ALA A 35 0.42 -3.48 -2.02
C ALA A 35 1.81 -2.81 -2.13
N VAL A 36 1.86 -1.51 -2.49
CA VAL A 36 3.10 -0.71 -2.54
C VAL A 36 3.77 -0.63 -1.17
N SER A 37 3.00 -0.40 -0.11
CA SER A 37 3.51 -0.31 1.26
C SER A 37 4.05 -1.66 1.75
N LEU A 38 3.29 -2.75 1.52
CA LEU A 38 3.70 -4.11 1.82
C LEU A 38 4.99 -4.49 1.06
N PHE A 39 5.02 -4.21 -0.25
CA PHE A 39 6.16 -4.46 -1.11
C PHE A 39 7.40 -3.67 -0.65
N SER A 40 7.25 -2.40 -0.35
CA SER A 40 8.36 -1.56 0.10
C SER A 40 8.98 -2.07 1.39
N GLY A 41 8.14 -2.49 2.37
CA GLY A 41 8.60 -3.13 3.59
C GLY A 41 9.37 -4.43 3.34
N ALA A 42 8.87 -5.26 2.41
CA ALA A 42 9.46 -6.57 2.13
C ALA A 42 10.73 -6.51 1.26
N CYS A 43 10.85 -5.54 0.34
CA CYS A 43 11.87 -5.57 -0.70
C CYS A 43 12.99 -4.52 -0.52
N PHE A 44 12.78 -3.42 0.21
CA PHE A 44 13.85 -2.45 0.47
C PHE A 44 14.65 -2.81 1.72
N ASP A 45 15.97 -3.02 1.57
CA ASP A 45 16.85 -3.44 2.68
C ASP A 45 17.02 -2.36 3.75
N ARG A 46 17.12 -1.09 3.35
CA ARG A 46 17.26 0.03 4.28
C ARG A 46 15.89 0.53 4.73
N LYS A 47 15.62 0.48 6.03
CA LYS A 47 14.35 0.93 6.64
C LYS A 47 13.91 2.31 6.15
N ARG A 48 14.85 3.28 6.01
CA ARG A 48 14.54 4.62 5.51
C ARG A 48 13.88 4.60 4.12
N TRP A 49 14.31 3.73 3.21
CA TRP A 49 13.72 3.61 1.88
C TRP A 49 12.40 2.85 1.90
N ALA A 50 12.29 1.85 2.78
CA ALA A 50 11.03 1.12 2.95
C ALA A 50 9.86 2.05 3.34
N PHE A 51 10.11 3.09 4.13
CA PHE A 51 9.10 4.10 4.48
C PHE A 51 9.07 5.27 3.50
N ALA A 52 10.23 5.81 3.11
CA ALA A 52 10.30 7.02 2.30
C ALA A 52 9.63 6.84 0.93
N VAL A 53 9.80 5.69 0.29
CA VAL A 53 9.25 5.45 -1.05
C VAL A 53 7.72 5.43 -1.05
N PRO A 54 7.00 4.61 -0.25
CA PRO A 54 5.55 4.65 -0.26
C PRO A 54 4.98 5.99 0.24
N PHE A 55 5.64 6.65 1.21
CA PHE A 55 5.18 7.95 1.70
C PHE A 55 5.36 9.07 0.67
N ALA A 56 6.50 9.10 -0.04
CA ALA A 56 6.68 10.02 -1.16
C ALA A 56 5.65 9.75 -2.27
N THR A 57 5.40 8.47 -2.56
CA THR A 57 4.38 8.03 -3.51
C THR A 57 3.00 8.56 -3.13
N MET A 58 2.58 8.37 -1.88
CA MET A 58 1.32 8.88 -1.37
C MET A 58 1.26 10.40 -1.45
N PHE A 59 2.27 11.08 -0.93
CA PHE A 59 2.32 12.54 -0.91
C PHE A 59 2.21 13.14 -2.32
N VAL A 60 2.98 12.61 -3.29
CA VAL A 60 2.93 13.07 -4.68
C VAL A 60 1.54 12.82 -5.28
N SER A 61 0.98 11.62 -5.11
CA SER A 61 -0.34 11.32 -5.68
C SER A 61 -1.47 12.07 -5.00
N ASP A 62 -1.41 12.30 -3.66
CA ASP A 62 -2.41 13.11 -2.95
C ASP A 62 -2.35 14.58 -3.40
N THR A 63 -1.12 15.11 -3.60
CA THR A 63 -0.93 16.46 -4.16
C THR A 63 -1.50 16.57 -5.58
N LEU A 64 -1.25 15.58 -6.44
CA LEU A 64 -1.81 15.56 -7.79
C LEU A 64 -3.34 15.48 -7.76
N LEU A 65 -3.90 14.61 -6.92
CA LEU A 65 -5.36 14.52 -6.74
C LEU A 65 -5.94 15.83 -6.23
N GLU A 66 -5.27 16.52 -5.30
CA GLU A 66 -5.70 17.85 -4.84
C GLU A 66 -5.74 18.86 -5.98
N ILE A 67 -4.67 18.93 -6.79
CA ILE A 67 -4.56 19.87 -7.91
C ILE A 67 -5.63 19.60 -8.97
N PHE A 68 -5.89 18.34 -9.31
CA PHE A 68 -6.79 17.97 -10.41
C PHE A 68 -8.26 17.82 -9.99
N THR A 69 -8.52 17.47 -8.73
CA THR A 69 -9.88 17.12 -8.29
C THR A 69 -10.37 17.91 -7.07
N GLY A 70 -9.47 18.57 -6.34
CA GLY A 70 -9.78 19.22 -5.06
C GLY A 70 -10.10 18.25 -3.91
N HIS A 71 -9.73 16.97 -4.04
CA HIS A 71 -10.07 15.92 -3.07
C HIS A 71 -8.84 15.10 -2.65
N GLY A 72 -7.64 15.67 -2.74
CA GLY A 72 -6.40 14.99 -2.35
C GLY A 72 -6.16 15.02 -0.84
N TYR A 73 -6.53 16.10 -0.16
CA TYR A 73 -6.25 16.29 1.27
C TYR A 73 -7.54 16.27 2.11
N HIS A 74 -7.50 15.59 3.26
CA HIS A 74 -8.60 15.51 4.22
C HIS A 74 -8.12 15.27 5.66
N SER A 75 -8.97 15.52 6.63
CA SER A 75 -8.61 15.49 8.07
C SER A 75 -8.10 14.14 8.58
N LEU A 76 -8.44 13.02 7.93
CA LEU A 76 -8.03 11.68 8.33
C LEU A 76 -6.65 11.27 7.80
N MET A 77 -5.97 12.11 7.00
CA MET A 77 -4.66 11.77 6.43
C MET A 77 -3.62 11.28 7.44
N PRO A 78 -3.48 11.88 8.64
CA PRO A 78 -2.52 11.36 9.62
C PRO A 78 -2.76 9.89 9.98
N VAL A 79 -4.03 9.49 10.14
CA VAL A 79 -4.42 8.10 10.43
C VAL A 79 -4.14 7.19 9.23
N ILE A 80 -4.45 7.66 8.02
CA ILE A 80 -4.20 6.93 6.77
C ILE A 80 -2.70 6.66 6.60
N TYR A 81 -1.84 7.69 6.75
CA TYR A 81 -0.39 7.55 6.65
C TYR A 81 0.17 6.63 7.75
N ALA A 82 -0.32 6.75 9.00
CA ALA A 82 0.07 5.84 10.08
C ALA A 82 -0.33 4.38 9.77
N THR A 83 -1.49 4.16 9.16
CA THR A 83 -1.94 2.83 8.74
C THR A 83 -1.03 2.24 7.67
N PHE A 84 -0.62 3.04 6.67
CA PHE A 84 0.34 2.56 5.68
C PHE A 84 1.74 2.34 6.27
N ALA A 85 2.14 3.08 7.31
CA ALA A 85 3.36 2.76 8.06
C ALA A 85 3.28 1.37 8.72
N LEU A 86 2.13 1.01 9.30
CA LEU A 86 1.91 -0.34 9.86
C LEU A 86 2.00 -1.42 8.76
N ILE A 87 1.46 -1.15 7.57
CA ILE A 87 1.56 -2.08 6.44
C ILE A 87 3.01 -2.23 5.96
N VAL A 88 3.82 -1.15 5.97
CA VAL A 88 5.28 -1.26 5.72
C VAL A 88 5.95 -2.17 6.75
N VAL A 89 5.61 -2.05 8.03
CA VAL A 89 6.13 -2.94 9.09
C VAL A 89 5.70 -4.39 8.84
N LEU A 90 4.44 -4.63 8.47
CA LEU A 90 3.98 -5.96 8.05
C LEU A 90 4.82 -6.49 6.88
N GLY A 91 5.13 -5.65 5.88
CA GLY A 91 6.04 -5.98 4.78
C GLY A 91 7.42 -6.41 5.27
N MET A 92 7.98 -5.74 6.29
CA MET A 92 9.26 -6.13 6.88
C MET A 92 9.20 -7.51 7.54
N ILE A 93 8.06 -7.88 8.12
CA ILE A 93 7.86 -9.21 8.74
C ILE A 93 7.86 -10.31 7.68
N VAL A 94 7.22 -10.09 6.53
CA VAL A 94 7.13 -11.09 5.47
C VAL A 94 8.36 -11.15 4.56
N ARG A 95 9.34 -10.26 4.74
CA ARG A 95 10.54 -10.10 3.91
C ARG A 95 11.26 -11.41 3.62
N GLY A 96 11.47 -12.25 4.61
CA GLY A 96 12.22 -13.52 4.49
C GLY A 96 11.51 -14.59 3.65
N LYS A 97 10.24 -14.39 3.32
CA LYS A 97 9.38 -15.33 2.57
C LYS A 97 8.65 -14.64 1.43
N ARG A 98 9.20 -13.55 0.89
CA ARG A 98 8.57 -12.72 -0.17
C ARG A 98 8.41 -13.42 -1.52
N ASP A 99 9.06 -14.57 -1.71
CA ASP A 99 8.92 -15.46 -2.87
C ASP A 99 7.78 -16.49 -2.72
N SER A 100 7.19 -16.60 -1.54
CA SER A 100 6.04 -17.45 -1.27
C SER A 100 4.73 -16.73 -1.59
N ALA A 101 4.01 -17.20 -2.61
CA ALA A 101 2.71 -16.64 -3.01
C ALA A 101 1.69 -16.67 -1.85
N LEU A 102 1.73 -17.71 -1.00
CA LEU A 102 0.86 -17.80 0.17
C LEU A 102 1.15 -16.70 1.19
N VAL A 103 2.44 -16.45 1.48
CA VAL A 103 2.85 -15.41 2.46
C VAL A 103 2.53 -14.01 1.93
N VAL A 104 2.82 -13.76 0.66
CA VAL A 104 2.48 -12.47 0.01
C VAL A 104 0.96 -12.27 -0.04
N GLY A 105 0.20 -13.29 -0.43
CA GLY A 105 -1.26 -13.23 -0.45
C GLY A 105 -1.87 -13.00 0.94
N SER A 106 -1.37 -13.71 1.96
CA SER A 106 -1.79 -13.47 3.36
C SER A 106 -1.43 -12.06 3.83
N GLY A 107 -0.26 -11.54 3.43
CA GLY A 107 0.15 -10.17 3.69
C GLY A 107 -0.77 -9.14 3.03
N ALA A 108 -1.19 -9.38 1.79
CA ALA A 108 -2.13 -8.51 1.08
C ALA A 108 -3.52 -8.49 1.77
N VAL A 109 -4.03 -9.66 2.16
CA VAL A 109 -5.29 -9.76 2.94
C VAL A 109 -5.17 -9.03 4.26
N ALA A 110 -4.07 -9.22 4.99
CA ALA A 110 -3.81 -8.54 6.26
C ALA A 110 -3.72 -7.01 6.07
N SER A 111 -3.05 -6.53 5.01
CA SER A 111 -2.96 -5.11 4.66
C SER A 111 -4.33 -4.49 4.46
N ALA A 112 -5.16 -5.09 3.60
CA ALA A 112 -6.52 -4.64 3.35
C ALA A 112 -7.36 -4.62 4.64
N THR A 113 -7.23 -5.67 5.47
CA THR A 113 -7.97 -5.78 6.74
C THR A 113 -7.54 -4.73 7.75
N ILE A 114 -6.22 -4.50 7.91
CA ILE A 114 -5.68 -3.45 8.80
C ILE A 114 -6.23 -2.08 8.36
N PHE A 115 -6.14 -1.79 7.07
CA PHE A 115 -6.65 -0.52 6.56
C PHE A 115 -8.16 -0.36 6.78
N TYR A 116 -8.94 -1.38 6.46
CA TYR A 116 -10.39 -1.38 6.68
C TYR A 116 -10.75 -1.13 8.14
N VAL A 117 -10.09 -1.82 9.06
CA VAL A 117 -10.38 -1.69 10.50
C VAL A 117 -9.99 -0.30 10.99
N VAL A 118 -8.78 0.16 10.71
CA VAL A 118 -8.27 1.43 11.26
C VAL A 118 -8.96 2.64 10.63
N SER A 119 -9.14 2.66 9.30
CA SER A 119 -9.75 3.81 8.61
C SER A 119 -11.22 3.99 8.98
N ASN A 120 -12.01 2.92 9.07
CA ASN A 120 -13.42 3.02 9.44
C ASN A 120 -13.60 3.37 10.92
N PHE A 121 -12.73 2.89 11.82
CA PHE A 121 -12.70 3.36 13.18
C PHE A 121 -12.41 4.86 13.25
N ALA A 122 -11.46 5.36 12.45
CA ALA A 122 -11.17 6.78 12.37
C ALA A 122 -12.36 7.59 11.80
N VAL A 123 -13.04 7.09 10.77
CA VAL A 123 -14.28 7.71 10.25
C VAL A 123 -15.32 7.77 11.34
N TRP A 124 -15.59 6.67 12.03
CA TRP A 124 -16.56 6.65 13.14
C TRP A 124 -16.18 7.61 14.26
N THR A 125 -14.89 7.72 14.63
CA THR A 125 -14.43 8.61 15.72
C THR A 125 -14.25 10.07 15.30
N ALA A 126 -14.01 10.41 14.04
CA ALA A 126 -13.69 11.77 13.63
C ALA A 126 -14.79 12.47 12.81
N SER A 127 -15.77 11.72 12.26
CA SER A 127 -16.87 12.30 11.51
C SER A 127 -18.18 12.33 12.31
N THR A 128 -19.14 13.11 11.85
CA THR A 128 -20.51 13.15 12.39
C THR A 128 -21.48 12.24 11.63
N MET A 129 -20.95 11.44 10.70
CA MET A 129 -21.76 10.59 9.79
C MET A 129 -22.49 9.47 10.53
N TYR A 130 -21.88 8.96 11.61
CA TYR A 130 -22.42 7.88 12.42
C TYR A 130 -22.50 8.27 13.90
N PRO A 131 -23.57 7.89 14.63
CA PRO A 131 -23.66 8.15 16.07
C PRO A 131 -22.56 7.42 16.84
N ARG A 132 -22.12 8.00 17.99
CA ARG A 132 -21.07 7.45 18.86
C ARG A 132 -21.59 6.34 19.75
N THR A 133 -22.23 5.34 19.16
CA THR A 133 -22.81 4.17 19.80
C THR A 133 -22.29 2.90 19.15
N LEU A 134 -22.42 1.75 19.80
CA LEU A 134 -22.07 0.47 19.22
C LEU A 134 -22.83 0.21 17.90
N ALA A 135 -24.10 0.58 17.84
CA ALA A 135 -24.92 0.47 16.63
C ALA A 135 -24.35 1.33 15.49
N GLY A 136 -23.91 2.57 15.79
CA GLY A 136 -23.28 3.45 14.81
C GLY A 136 -21.91 2.92 14.36
N LEU A 137 -21.12 2.32 15.23
CA LEU A 137 -19.88 1.65 14.86
C LEU A 137 -20.14 0.49 13.91
N ILE A 138 -21.08 -0.38 14.23
CA ILE A 138 -21.48 -1.50 13.36
C ILE A 138 -21.97 -0.98 12.00
N ALA A 139 -22.82 0.04 11.99
CA ALA A 139 -23.32 0.64 10.76
C ALA A 139 -22.19 1.19 9.87
N CYS A 140 -21.18 1.85 10.47
CA CYS A 140 -20.00 2.34 9.75
C CYS A 140 -19.23 1.20 9.07
N TYR A 141 -18.94 0.13 9.77
CA TYR A 141 -18.22 -1.02 9.21
C TYR A 141 -19.05 -1.76 8.16
N VAL A 142 -20.34 -1.97 8.39
CA VAL A 142 -21.24 -2.63 7.40
C VAL A 142 -21.31 -1.82 6.10
N ALA A 143 -21.45 -0.50 6.19
CA ALA A 143 -21.47 0.38 5.02
C ALA A 143 -20.15 0.36 4.22
N ALA A 144 -19.04 0.02 4.86
CA ALA A 144 -17.71 -0.04 4.25
C ALA A 144 -17.38 -1.39 3.60
N ILE A 145 -18.19 -2.44 3.77
CA ILE A 145 -17.93 -3.78 3.20
C ILE A 145 -17.72 -3.77 1.66
N PRO A 146 -18.53 -3.05 0.85
CA PRO A 146 -18.31 -3.00 -0.59
C PRO A 146 -16.93 -2.42 -0.97
N PHE A 147 -16.48 -1.40 -0.25
CA PHE A 147 -15.18 -0.77 -0.46
C PHE A 147 -14.01 -1.67 -0.02
N TYR A 148 -14.22 -2.47 1.04
CA TYR A 148 -13.25 -3.48 1.47
C TYR A 148 -13.03 -4.53 0.38
N GLY A 149 -14.08 -5.02 -0.27
CA GLY A 149 -13.97 -6.01 -1.35
C GLY A 149 -13.12 -5.53 -2.53
N THR A 150 -13.34 -4.30 -2.99
CA THR A 150 -12.55 -3.71 -4.09
C THR A 150 -11.11 -3.42 -3.67
N MET A 151 -10.89 -2.95 -2.46
CA MET A 151 -9.54 -2.74 -1.91
C MET A 151 -8.78 -4.05 -1.75
N LEU A 152 -9.40 -5.09 -1.21
CA LEU A 152 -8.81 -6.43 -1.09
C LEU A 152 -8.40 -6.99 -2.46
N LEU A 153 -9.26 -6.86 -3.47
CA LEU A 153 -8.94 -7.24 -4.84
C LEU A 153 -7.72 -6.46 -5.35
N GLY A 154 -7.69 -5.15 -5.13
CA GLY A 154 -6.55 -4.30 -5.51
C GLY A 154 -5.26 -4.74 -4.83
N ASP A 155 -5.26 -4.91 -3.51
CA ASP A 155 -4.07 -5.32 -2.76
C ASP A 155 -3.56 -6.69 -3.20
N VAL A 156 -4.45 -7.66 -3.48
CA VAL A 156 -4.04 -8.98 -3.97
C VAL A 156 -3.45 -8.90 -5.38
N VAL A 157 -4.13 -8.22 -6.32
CA VAL A 157 -3.67 -8.10 -7.72
C VAL A 157 -2.37 -7.32 -7.80
N TYR A 158 -2.29 -6.14 -7.17
CA TYR A 158 -1.06 -5.33 -7.21
C TYR A 158 0.09 -6.00 -6.45
N SER A 159 -0.16 -6.72 -5.34
CA SER A 159 0.88 -7.50 -4.68
C SER A 159 1.39 -8.61 -5.58
N ALA A 160 0.53 -9.35 -6.26
CA ALA A 160 0.93 -10.39 -7.20
C ALA A 160 1.81 -9.82 -8.33
N LEU A 161 1.43 -8.66 -8.89
CA LEU A 161 2.22 -7.98 -9.94
C LEU A 161 3.56 -7.47 -9.42
N LEU A 162 3.59 -6.75 -8.29
CA LEU A 162 4.80 -6.15 -7.73
C LEU A 162 5.79 -7.23 -7.28
N PHE A 163 5.36 -8.15 -6.44
CA PHE A 163 6.22 -9.23 -5.94
C PHE A 163 6.59 -10.23 -7.04
N GLY A 164 5.64 -10.60 -7.90
CA GLY A 164 5.89 -11.51 -9.02
C GLY A 164 6.94 -10.96 -9.99
N THR A 165 6.79 -9.72 -10.41
CA THR A 165 7.77 -9.06 -11.30
C THR A 165 9.13 -8.91 -10.63
N PHE A 166 9.17 -8.53 -9.36
CA PHE A 166 10.42 -8.36 -8.62
C PHE A 166 11.16 -9.69 -8.43
N VAL A 167 10.48 -10.74 -7.97
CA VAL A 167 11.05 -12.09 -7.78
C VAL A 167 11.49 -12.69 -9.12
N TRP A 168 10.71 -12.49 -10.19
CA TRP A 168 11.09 -12.90 -11.53
C TRP A 168 12.39 -12.21 -11.98
N ALA A 169 12.49 -10.89 -11.79
CA ALA A 169 13.68 -10.12 -12.13
C ALA A 169 14.91 -10.56 -11.32
N GLU A 170 14.76 -10.81 -10.01
CA GLU A 170 15.84 -11.35 -9.17
C GLU A 170 16.37 -12.70 -9.68
N ARG A 171 15.52 -13.55 -10.22
CA ARG A 171 15.88 -14.88 -10.74
C ARG A 171 16.47 -14.86 -12.14
N ARG A 172 16.12 -13.89 -12.98
CA ARG A 172 16.47 -13.87 -14.41
C ARG A 172 17.59 -12.92 -14.80
N LEU A 173 17.82 -11.89 -14.01
CA LEU A 173 18.78 -10.84 -14.36
C LEU A 173 20.05 -11.00 -13.49
N PRO A 174 21.24 -11.34 -14.08
CA PRO A 174 22.48 -11.61 -13.35
C PRO A 174 22.92 -10.44 -12.46
N GLN A 175 22.66 -9.21 -12.86
CA GLN A 175 22.96 -8.00 -12.11
C GLN A 175 22.23 -7.90 -10.75
N PHE A 176 21.18 -8.70 -10.54
CA PHE A 176 20.48 -8.80 -9.26
C PHE A 176 21.06 -9.91 -8.37
N ALA A 177 21.76 -10.89 -8.94
CA ALA A 177 22.41 -11.95 -8.19
C ALA A 177 23.70 -11.46 -7.49
N GLU A 178 24.43 -10.51 -8.09
CA GLU A 178 25.70 -9.97 -7.57
C GLU A 178 25.52 -8.88 -6.50
N ALA A 179 24.31 -8.38 -6.30
CA ALA A 179 24.02 -7.30 -5.36
C ALA A 179 23.66 -7.78 -3.93
N LYS A 180 24.09 -9.02 -3.56
CA LYS A 180 23.93 -9.56 -2.20
C LYS A 180 24.96 -9.00 -1.23
#